data_f0b4a1857625f6f4584bd3ba1f906831
#
_entry.id   f0b4a1857625f6f4584bd3ba1f906831
#
_cell.length_a   1.000
_cell.length_b   1.000
_cell.length_c   1.000
_cell.angle_alpha   90.00
_cell.angle_beta   90.00
_cell.angle_gamma   90.00
#
_symmetry.space_group_name_H-M   'P 1'
#
loop_
_entity.id
_entity.type
_entity.pdbx_description
1 polymer ?
#
loop_
_entity_poly.entity_id
_entity_poly.type
_entity_poly.pdbx_seq_one_letter_code
_entity_poly.pdbx_strand_id
1 'polypeptide(L)'
;MAKVVDMDEQVKLSEQLDEDVGPVILINKFNVKPEEADQFLKAWEKDATYFKSQPGFISAQLHRGIGGSGVFVNYAVWESTALFKMALSKIDLQKLLSDYPASTVASPHIFKKVAVPGICVD
;
A
#
# COMPACT_ATOMS: atom_id res chain seq x y z
N MET A 1 10.18 -14.51 6.47
CA MET A 1 9.70 -14.02 5.17
C MET A 1 8.76 -12.85 5.37
N ALA A 2 8.84 -11.84 4.52
CA ALA A 2 7.91 -10.71 4.55
C ALA A 2 6.46 -11.23 4.45
N LYS A 3 5.55 -10.57 5.14
CA LYS A 3 4.15 -10.99 5.19
C LYS A 3 3.20 -9.81 5.11
N VAL A 4 1.97 -10.10 4.69
CA VAL A 4 0.88 -9.15 4.65
C VAL A 4 -0.11 -9.53 5.74
N VAL A 5 -0.52 -8.52 6.53
CA VAL A 5 -1.55 -8.70 7.55
C VAL A 5 -2.66 -7.69 7.30
N ASP A 6 -3.88 -8.01 7.69
CA ASP A 6 -4.99 -7.10 7.53
C ASP A 6 -4.90 -5.94 8.53
N MET A 7 -5.14 -4.72 8.05
CA MET A 7 -5.20 -3.54 8.92
C MET A 7 -6.47 -3.56 9.77
N ASP A 8 -7.56 -4.10 9.23
CA ASP A 8 -8.85 -4.24 9.90
C ASP A 8 -9.25 -5.70 9.90
N GLU A 9 -9.46 -6.28 11.08
CA GLU A 9 -9.85 -7.68 11.21
C GLU A 9 -11.30 -7.93 10.74
N GLN A 10 -12.14 -6.90 10.77
CA GLN A 10 -13.56 -7.01 10.42
C GLN A 10 -13.83 -6.82 8.93
N VAL A 11 -13.07 -5.94 8.29
CA VAL A 11 -13.19 -5.70 6.85
C VAL A 11 -11.80 -5.83 6.21
N LYS A 12 -11.57 -6.95 5.56
CA LYS A 12 -10.27 -7.27 4.98
C LYS A 12 -10.09 -6.62 3.62
N LEU A 13 -8.84 -6.42 3.21
CA LEU A 13 -8.53 -5.87 1.89
C LEU A 13 -9.22 -6.68 0.78
N SER A 14 -9.23 -8.01 0.87
CA SER A 14 -9.87 -8.88 -0.12
C SER A 14 -11.35 -8.56 -0.31
N GLU A 15 -12.04 -8.18 0.77
CA GLU A 15 -13.45 -7.79 0.71
C GLU A 15 -13.60 -6.40 0.09
N GLN A 16 -12.70 -5.46 0.42
CA GLN A 16 -12.71 -4.12 -0.14
C GLN A 16 -12.50 -4.14 -1.66
N LEU A 17 -11.67 -5.06 -2.14
CA LEU A 17 -11.37 -5.17 -3.58
C LEU A 17 -12.58 -5.63 -4.41
N ASP A 18 -13.60 -6.19 -3.78
CA ASP A 18 -14.81 -6.62 -4.47
C ASP A 18 -15.85 -5.48 -4.57
N GLU A 19 -15.60 -4.36 -3.91
CA GLU A 19 -16.47 -3.18 -3.98
C GLU A 19 -15.87 -2.18 -4.97
N ASP A 20 -16.52 -2.00 -6.15
CA ASP A 20 -16.01 -1.11 -7.17
C ASP A 20 -16.42 0.34 -6.90
N VAL A 21 -15.49 1.11 -6.39
CA VAL A 21 -15.67 2.53 -6.08
C VAL A 21 -14.41 3.30 -6.49
N GLY A 22 -14.55 4.59 -6.64
CA GLY A 22 -13.40 5.44 -6.94
C GLY A 22 -13.75 6.92 -7.01
N PRO A 23 -12.72 7.80 -6.92
CA PRO A 23 -11.33 7.46 -6.63
C PRO A 23 -11.15 6.96 -5.20
N VAL A 24 -10.09 6.18 -4.98
CA VAL A 24 -9.78 5.61 -3.67
C VAL A 24 -8.34 5.85 -3.28
N ILE A 25 -8.10 5.77 -1.98
CA ILE A 25 -6.77 5.92 -1.40
C ILE A 25 -6.34 4.56 -0.86
N LEU A 26 -5.17 4.11 -1.31
CA LEU A 26 -4.52 2.94 -0.73
C LEU A 26 -3.48 3.42 0.26
N ILE A 27 -3.64 3.05 1.52
CA ILE A 27 -2.61 3.27 2.53
C ILE A 27 -2.04 1.92 2.90
N ASN A 28 -0.72 1.78 2.74
CA ASN A 28 -0.02 0.56 3.12
C ASN A 28 1.03 0.92 4.17
N LYS A 29 0.85 0.40 5.37
CA LYS A 29 1.80 0.58 6.46
C LYS A 29 2.76 -0.59 6.46
N PHE A 30 4.06 -0.28 6.46
CA PHE A 30 5.12 -1.28 6.54
C PHE A 30 5.86 -1.14 7.86
N ASN A 31 6.15 -2.27 8.50
CA ASN A 31 7.07 -2.34 9.61
C ASN A 31 8.26 -3.18 9.18
N VAL A 32 9.46 -2.66 9.37
CA VAL A 32 10.70 -3.33 9.01
C VAL A 32 11.76 -2.99 10.05
N LYS A 33 12.74 -3.86 10.25
CA LYS A 33 13.86 -3.51 11.13
C LYS A 33 14.57 -2.28 10.57
N PRO A 34 14.83 -1.23 11.38
CA PRO A 34 15.43 0.00 10.86
C PRO A 34 16.73 -0.20 10.08
N GLU A 35 17.56 -1.15 10.50
CA GLU A 35 18.82 -1.47 9.82
C GLU A 35 18.63 -2.11 8.44
N GLU A 36 17.42 -2.55 8.12
CA GLU A 36 17.07 -3.15 6.83
C GLU A 36 16.34 -2.17 5.91
N ALA A 37 16.29 -0.90 6.27
CA ALA A 37 15.55 0.11 5.50
C ALA A 37 16.04 0.24 4.06
N ASP A 38 17.35 0.15 3.80
CA ASP A 38 17.87 0.28 2.44
C ASP A 38 17.39 -0.85 1.54
N GLN A 39 17.36 -2.08 2.04
CA GLN A 39 16.82 -3.21 1.30
C GLN A 39 15.32 -3.03 1.04
N PHE A 40 14.59 -2.57 2.05
CA PHE A 40 13.17 -2.26 1.92
C PHE A 40 12.93 -1.25 0.80
N LEU A 41 13.69 -0.14 0.78
CA LEU A 41 13.50 0.92 -0.21
C LEU A 41 13.74 0.44 -1.63
N LYS A 42 14.73 -0.42 -1.84
CA LYS A 42 14.98 -1.00 -3.17
C LYS A 42 13.83 -1.88 -3.64
N ALA A 43 13.29 -2.71 -2.75
CA ALA A 43 12.16 -3.56 -3.07
C ALA A 43 10.91 -2.72 -3.36
N TRP A 44 10.65 -1.70 -2.54
CA TRP A 44 9.50 -0.81 -2.74
C TRP A 44 9.59 -0.03 -4.05
N GLU A 45 10.78 0.48 -4.40
CA GLU A 45 10.99 1.18 -5.67
C GLU A 45 10.64 0.30 -6.87
N LYS A 46 11.03 -0.96 -6.83
CA LYS A 46 10.72 -1.93 -7.89
C LYS A 46 9.22 -2.12 -8.03
N ASP A 47 8.52 -2.29 -6.91
CA ASP A 47 7.06 -2.47 -6.91
C ASP A 47 6.35 -1.20 -7.37
N ALA A 48 6.78 -0.05 -6.88
CA ALA A 48 6.18 1.23 -7.25
C ALA A 48 6.33 1.50 -8.74
N THR A 49 7.46 1.12 -9.34
CA THR A 49 7.69 1.25 -10.78
C THR A 49 6.67 0.44 -11.57
N TYR A 50 6.39 -0.79 -11.13
CA TYR A 50 5.36 -1.60 -11.75
C TYR A 50 3.98 -0.95 -11.65
N PHE A 51 3.56 -0.58 -10.43
CA PHE A 51 2.22 -0.03 -10.22
C PHE A 51 2.02 1.30 -10.95
N LYS A 52 3.07 2.13 -11.01
CA LYS A 52 3.02 3.40 -11.72
C LYS A 52 2.69 3.22 -13.21
N SER A 53 3.06 2.09 -13.80
CA SER A 53 2.79 1.80 -15.20
C SER A 53 1.39 1.23 -15.45
N GLN A 54 0.62 0.93 -14.42
CA GLN A 54 -0.68 0.28 -14.57
C GLN A 54 -1.82 1.27 -14.78
N PRO A 55 -2.85 0.88 -15.57
CA PRO A 55 -4.03 1.72 -15.72
C PRO A 55 -4.68 2.02 -14.37
N GLY A 56 -5.09 3.26 -14.18
CA GLY A 56 -5.77 3.70 -12.97
C GLY A 56 -4.87 4.23 -11.86
N PHE A 57 -3.56 4.07 -11.97
CA PHE A 57 -2.64 4.67 -11.02
C PHE A 57 -2.63 6.19 -11.18
N ILE A 58 -2.83 6.92 -10.08
CA ILE A 58 -2.78 8.39 -10.09
C ILE A 58 -1.49 8.89 -9.43
N SER A 59 -1.22 8.46 -8.20
CA SER A 59 -0.04 8.92 -7.47
C SER A 59 0.33 7.96 -6.34
N ALA A 60 1.58 8.05 -5.89
CA ALA A 60 2.05 7.38 -4.70
C ALA A 60 3.08 8.27 -4.01
N GLN A 61 3.09 8.25 -2.69
CA GLN A 61 4.06 8.96 -1.88
C GLN A 61 4.43 8.09 -0.68
N LEU A 62 5.69 7.71 -0.61
CA LEU A 62 6.21 6.97 0.52
C LEU A 62 6.64 7.94 1.63
N HIS A 63 6.29 7.59 2.86
CA HIS A 63 6.64 8.32 4.07
C HIS A 63 7.41 7.41 5.01
N ARG A 64 8.28 7.96 5.82
CA ARG A 64 8.99 7.20 6.85
C ARG A 64 8.80 7.88 8.20
N GLY A 65 8.59 7.08 9.25
CA GLY A 65 8.58 7.61 10.61
C GLY A 65 9.89 8.30 10.94
N ILE A 66 9.82 9.42 11.64
CA ILE A 66 11.02 10.15 12.07
C ILE A 66 11.74 9.43 13.21
N GLY A 67 12.95 9.86 13.54
CA GLY A 67 13.71 9.29 14.66
C GLY A 67 14.35 7.94 14.35
N GLY A 68 14.63 7.65 13.08
CA GLY A 68 15.24 6.38 12.69
C GLY A 68 14.25 5.21 12.72
N SER A 69 12.96 5.51 12.65
CA SER A 69 11.90 4.50 12.67
C SER A 69 12.00 3.53 11.51
N GLY A 70 11.58 2.28 11.73
CA GLY A 70 11.39 1.27 10.69
C GLY A 70 9.94 1.22 10.19
N VAL A 71 9.13 2.23 10.47
CA VAL A 71 7.75 2.31 9.97
C VAL A 71 7.71 3.19 8.73
N PHE A 72 7.14 2.64 7.65
CA PHE A 72 6.90 3.38 6.41
C PHE A 72 5.42 3.35 6.10
N VAL A 73 4.92 4.40 5.45
CA VAL A 73 3.55 4.46 4.97
C VAL A 73 3.56 4.91 3.52
N ASN A 74 3.00 4.10 2.63
CA ASN A 74 2.72 4.51 1.27
C ASN A 74 1.30 5.04 1.20
N TYR A 75 1.16 6.25 0.68
CA TYR A 75 -0.13 6.89 0.42
C TYR A 75 -0.30 6.96 -1.09
N ALA A 76 -1.14 6.11 -1.64
CA ALA A 76 -1.37 6.04 -3.08
C ALA A 76 -2.81 6.37 -3.42
N VAL A 77 -3.01 6.96 -4.61
CA VAL A 77 -4.34 7.28 -5.12
C VAL A 77 -4.56 6.51 -6.42
N TRP A 78 -5.70 5.85 -6.51
CA TRP A 78 -6.12 5.08 -7.68
C TRP A 78 -7.48 5.57 -8.17
N GLU A 79 -7.69 5.52 -9.50
CA GLU A 79 -8.97 5.93 -10.09
C GLU A 79 -10.14 5.10 -9.58
N SER A 80 -9.92 3.82 -9.32
CA SER A 80 -10.94 2.91 -8.81
C SER A 80 -10.34 1.70 -8.13
N THR A 81 -11.13 1.08 -7.28
CA THR A 81 -10.79 -0.20 -6.66
C THR A 81 -10.59 -1.29 -7.71
N ALA A 82 -11.45 -1.31 -8.74
CA ALA A 82 -11.37 -2.32 -9.80
C ALA A 82 -10.04 -2.25 -10.54
N LEU A 83 -9.53 -1.06 -10.85
CA LEU A 83 -8.25 -0.91 -11.54
C LEU A 83 -7.07 -1.31 -10.66
N PHE A 84 -7.13 -1.01 -9.38
CA PHE A 84 -6.10 -1.48 -8.45
C PHE A 84 -6.12 -3.01 -8.34
N LYS A 85 -7.31 -3.61 -8.22
CA LYS A 85 -7.46 -5.07 -8.19
C LYS A 85 -6.88 -5.71 -9.45
N MET A 86 -7.13 -5.11 -10.61
CA MET A 86 -6.58 -5.60 -11.88
C MET A 86 -5.05 -5.57 -11.87
N ALA A 87 -4.45 -4.49 -11.38
CA ALA A 87 -2.99 -4.40 -11.27
C ALA A 87 -2.42 -5.49 -10.36
N LEU A 88 -3.08 -5.76 -9.23
CA LEU A 88 -2.68 -6.83 -8.31
C LEU A 88 -2.78 -8.21 -8.95
N SER A 89 -3.78 -8.43 -9.79
CA SER A 89 -4.04 -9.75 -10.40
C SER A 89 -2.93 -10.20 -11.35
N LYS A 90 -2.09 -9.29 -11.82
CA LYS A 90 -1.02 -9.57 -12.79
C LYS A 90 0.32 -9.90 -12.14
N ILE A 91 0.41 -9.85 -10.82
CA ILE A 91 1.68 -10.07 -10.11
C ILE A 91 1.67 -11.40 -9.36
N ASP A 92 2.87 -11.97 -9.17
CA ASP A 92 3.10 -13.07 -8.26
C ASP A 92 3.46 -12.48 -6.89
N LEU A 93 2.51 -12.51 -5.96
CA LEU A 93 2.67 -11.90 -4.65
C LEU A 93 3.84 -12.51 -3.87
N GLN A 94 4.02 -13.83 -3.94
CA GLN A 94 5.13 -14.47 -3.22
C GLN A 94 6.48 -14.02 -3.74
N LYS A 95 6.61 -13.91 -5.05
CA LYS A 95 7.84 -13.43 -5.67
C LYS A 95 8.11 -11.97 -5.29
N LEU A 96 7.07 -11.14 -5.30
CA LEU A 96 7.17 -9.75 -4.88
C LEU A 96 7.63 -9.64 -3.43
N LEU A 97 7.02 -10.39 -2.53
CA LEU A 97 7.37 -10.37 -1.11
C LEU A 97 8.79 -10.89 -0.85
N SER A 98 9.31 -11.76 -1.71
CA SER A 98 10.65 -12.31 -1.53
C SER A 98 11.77 -11.28 -1.69
N ASP A 99 11.49 -10.15 -2.35
CA ASP A 99 12.46 -9.06 -2.50
C ASP A 99 12.59 -8.21 -1.24
N TYR A 100 11.59 -8.24 -0.37
CA TYR A 100 11.58 -7.46 0.87
C TYR A 100 12.36 -8.15 1.98
N PRO A 101 12.89 -7.38 2.95
CA PRO A 101 13.47 -7.98 4.15
C PRO A 101 12.48 -8.94 4.83
N ALA A 102 12.99 -10.04 5.37
CA ALA A 102 12.14 -11.04 6.03
C ALA A 102 11.35 -10.46 7.21
N SER A 103 11.84 -9.39 7.83
CA SER A 103 11.15 -8.71 8.93
C SER A 103 9.96 -7.88 8.50
N THR A 104 9.79 -7.64 7.20
CA THR A 104 8.75 -6.73 6.69
C THR A 104 7.35 -7.27 6.98
N VAL A 105 6.52 -6.41 7.56
CA VAL A 105 5.09 -6.67 7.73
C VAL A 105 4.33 -5.52 7.05
N ALA A 106 3.56 -5.85 6.03
CA ALA A 106 2.76 -4.89 5.28
C ALA A 106 1.29 -4.99 5.68
N SER A 107 0.62 -3.84 5.78
CA SER A 107 -0.79 -3.77 6.18
C SER A 107 -1.53 -2.82 5.24
N PRO A 108 -1.87 -3.26 4.01
CA PRO A 108 -2.59 -2.44 3.05
C PRO A 108 -4.08 -2.35 3.35
N HIS A 109 -4.66 -1.17 3.13
CA HIS A 109 -6.09 -0.95 3.31
C HIS A 109 -6.56 0.17 2.40
N ILE A 110 -7.83 0.12 1.98
CA ILE A 110 -8.41 1.10 1.06
C ILE A 110 -9.30 2.06 1.83
N PHE A 111 -9.17 3.34 1.51
CA PHE A 111 -9.85 4.43 2.20
C PHE A 111 -10.53 5.35 1.21
N LYS A 112 -11.54 6.05 1.69
CA LYS A 112 -12.15 7.20 1.00
C LYS A 112 -12.07 8.39 1.92
N LYS A 113 -11.98 9.59 1.34
CA LYS A 113 -12.02 10.81 2.12
C LYS A 113 -13.38 10.94 2.81
N VAL A 114 -13.36 11.49 4.03
CA VAL A 114 -14.57 11.79 4.78
C VAL A 114 -14.63 13.31 4.96
N ALA A 115 -15.76 13.91 4.58
CA ALA A 115 -15.98 15.34 4.79
C ALA A 115 -16.37 15.57 6.26
N VAL A 116 -15.65 16.47 6.94
CA VAL A 116 -16.01 16.97 8.26
C VAL A 116 -16.09 18.48 8.17
N PRO A 117 -17.28 19.09 8.30
CA PRO A 117 -17.46 20.53 8.08
C PRO A 117 -16.50 21.38 8.89
N GLY A 118 -15.83 22.30 8.23
CA GLY A 118 -14.87 23.20 8.87
C GLY A 118 -13.47 22.61 9.12
N ILE A 119 -13.29 21.29 8.87
CA ILE A 119 -12.02 20.60 9.11
C ILE A 119 -11.44 20.03 7.81
N CYS A 120 -12.19 19.20 7.12
CA CYS A 120 -11.71 18.59 5.88
C CYS A 120 -12.86 18.28 4.91
N VAL A 121 -12.50 18.09 3.64
CA VAL A 121 -13.46 17.82 2.56
C VAL A 121 -13.13 16.49 1.88
N ASP A 122 -14.14 15.90 1.27
CA ASP A 122 -13.97 14.66 0.49
C ASP A 122 -13.52 14.91 -0.95
#